data_6043030a85810fa11388fa22b9a297f6
#
_entry.id   6043030a85810fa11388fa22b9a297f6
#
_cell.length_a   1.000
_cell.length_b   1.000
_cell.length_c   1.000
_cell.angle_alpha   90.00
_cell.angle_beta   90.00
_cell.angle_gamma   90.00
#
_symmetry.space_group_name_H-M   'P 1'
#
loop_
_entity.id
_entity.type
_entity.pdbx_description
1 polymer ?
#
loop_
_entity_poly.entity_id
_entity_poly.type
_entity_poly.pdbx_seq_one_letter_code
_entity_poly.pdbx_strand_id
1 'polypeptide(L)'
;MNISTTRRNFLKTTGATLSLAAVAPQIFAADNQSAPPPGKRAIQKAIMWATVGFKGSVADKMKAIRGAGFDGVEMMSHMNHEEVLKARDEVGLEIPSVCGEKHWAKPLSSPDENVRAEGLAGLQQTLRDAKAYGAGSILLVPGTVGNGVSYEECWTRSITEIRKAIPLAEELGVKISIENVWNNFITKEDEAARYLDEINSPWVGWHFDCGNIIRYGDPIAWIRKLSPRINRYHIKEFSLDRAMRTGSPGKGFDVPLLEGANNWRGIIQAIAATGYHGWAITEQGGGDTAEGLNDLALRLEKILILK
;
A
#
# COMPACT_ATOMS: atom_id res chain seq x y z
N MET A 1 -71.70 -34.07 42.48
CA MET A 1 -71.58 -34.22 41.02
C MET A 1 -70.14 -33.92 40.64
N ASN A 2 -69.40 -34.93 40.23
CA ASN A 2 -68.05 -34.94 39.81
C ASN A 2 -67.98 -34.38 38.39
N ILE A 3 -67.02 -33.41 38.09
CA ILE A 3 -66.50 -33.23 36.75
C ILE A 3 -64.99 -33.09 36.90
N SER A 4 -64.32 -34.14 36.49
CA SER A 4 -62.91 -34.24 36.22
C SER A 4 -62.53 -33.33 34.99
N THR A 5 -61.58 -32.49 35.17
CA THR A 5 -60.96 -31.80 34.03
C THR A 5 -59.48 -32.16 33.93
N THR A 6 -59.17 -32.87 32.89
CA THR A 6 -57.90 -33.45 32.51
C THR A 6 -56.88 -32.39 32.17
N ARG A 7 -55.68 -32.58 32.73
CA ARG A 7 -54.42 -31.85 32.44
C ARG A 7 -53.90 -32.15 31.03
N ARG A 8 -54.46 -31.52 29.99
CA ARG A 8 -53.97 -31.78 28.62
C ARG A 8 -54.22 -30.64 27.67
N ASN A 9 -54.00 -29.37 28.03
CA ASN A 9 -54.00 -28.27 27.05
C ASN A 9 -53.27 -27.03 27.60
N PHE A 10 -52.00 -27.20 28.00
CA PHE A 10 -51.18 -26.03 28.35
C PHE A 10 -49.74 -26.26 27.92
N LEU A 11 -49.49 -26.42 26.65
CA LEU A 11 -48.15 -26.34 26.02
C LEU A 11 -48.30 -25.97 24.55
N LYS A 12 -48.76 -24.76 24.30
CA LYS A 12 -48.50 -24.04 23.04
C LYS A 12 -48.06 -22.66 23.41
N THR A 13 -46.85 -22.52 23.86
CA THR A 13 -46.16 -21.25 24.00
C THR A 13 -44.94 -21.29 23.12
N THR A 14 -45.06 -20.59 22.04
CA THR A 14 -44.03 -19.86 21.26
C THR A 14 -42.60 -20.04 21.74
N GLY A 15 -41.88 -20.96 21.15
CA GLY A 15 -40.43 -20.99 21.13
C GLY A 15 -39.92 -19.93 20.15
N ALA A 16 -39.59 -18.74 20.63
CA ALA A 16 -38.78 -17.80 19.89
C ALA A 16 -37.34 -18.31 19.94
N THR A 17 -36.90 -18.99 18.89
CA THR A 17 -35.50 -19.32 18.69
C THR A 17 -34.78 -18.00 18.34
N LEU A 18 -34.06 -17.45 19.32
CA LEU A 18 -33.02 -16.48 19.09
C LEU A 18 -31.90 -17.21 18.32
N SER A 19 -31.87 -17.02 17.00
CA SER A 19 -30.72 -17.38 16.21
C SER A 19 -29.61 -16.37 16.53
N LEU A 20 -28.68 -16.74 17.42
CA LEU A 20 -27.38 -16.10 17.47
C LEU A 20 -26.71 -16.38 16.11
N ALA A 21 -26.74 -15.41 15.22
CA ALA A 21 -25.86 -15.40 14.08
C ALA A 21 -24.44 -15.30 14.64
N ALA A 22 -23.73 -16.42 14.69
CA ALA A 22 -22.30 -16.43 14.89
C ALA A 22 -21.70 -15.68 13.72
N VAL A 23 -21.20 -14.45 13.96
CA VAL A 23 -20.33 -13.77 13.03
C VAL A 23 -19.04 -14.58 13.02
N ALA A 24 -18.94 -15.51 12.07
CA ALA A 24 -17.68 -16.17 11.80
C ALA A 24 -16.67 -15.08 11.42
N PRO A 25 -15.44 -15.08 11.97
CA PRO A 25 -14.41 -14.19 11.48
C PRO A 25 -14.25 -14.47 10.01
N GLN A 26 -14.48 -13.46 9.16
CA GLN A 26 -14.14 -13.54 7.74
C GLN A 26 -12.63 -13.74 7.71
N ILE A 27 -12.20 -14.95 7.41
CA ILE A 27 -10.82 -15.24 7.06
C ILE A 27 -10.64 -14.52 5.74
N PHE A 28 -10.02 -13.33 5.80
CA PHE A 28 -9.57 -12.64 4.60
C PHE A 28 -8.65 -13.62 3.89
N ALA A 29 -9.12 -14.19 2.80
CA ALA A 29 -8.27 -14.99 1.95
C ALA A 29 -7.09 -14.11 1.57
N ALA A 30 -5.90 -14.51 2.06
CA ALA A 30 -4.67 -13.97 1.49
C ALA A 30 -4.84 -14.09 -0.02
N ASP A 31 -4.59 -13.00 -0.75
CA ASP A 31 -4.45 -13.07 -2.19
C ASP A 31 -3.53 -14.28 -2.42
N ASN A 32 -4.08 -15.33 -3.01
CA ASN A 32 -3.29 -16.46 -3.46
C ASN A 32 -2.44 -15.90 -4.61
N GLN A 33 -1.36 -15.18 -4.25
CA GLN A 33 -0.30 -14.87 -5.18
C GLN A 33 0.25 -16.24 -5.56
N SER A 34 -0.23 -16.75 -6.69
CA SER A 34 0.23 -18.02 -7.25
C SER A 34 1.75 -17.97 -7.29
N ALA A 35 2.39 -19.05 -6.89
CA ALA A 35 3.86 -19.16 -6.95
C ALA A 35 4.35 -18.63 -8.31
N PRO A 36 5.42 -17.83 -8.34
CA PRO A 36 5.89 -17.24 -9.59
C PRO A 36 6.13 -18.32 -10.62
N PRO A 37 5.85 -18.08 -11.90
CA PRO A 37 6.14 -19.04 -12.94
C PRO A 37 7.61 -19.45 -12.90
N PRO A 38 7.97 -20.69 -13.30
CA PRO A 38 9.33 -21.17 -13.30
C PRO A 38 10.29 -20.17 -13.99
N GLY A 39 11.34 -19.72 -13.27
CA GLY A 39 12.31 -18.75 -13.76
C GLY A 39 12.06 -17.29 -13.37
N LYS A 40 10.89 -16.94 -12.81
CA LYS A 40 10.67 -15.61 -12.20
C LYS A 40 11.08 -15.63 -10.72
N ARG A 41 11.60 -14.50 -10.23
CA ARG A 41 11.89 -14.31 -8.79
C ARG A 41 10.60 -14.34 -7.99
N ALA A 42 10.71 -14.76 -6.73
CA ALA A 42 9.57 -14.66 -5.79
C ALA A 42 9.15 -13.21 -5.56
N ILE A 43 10.12 -12.27 -5.51
CA ILE A 43 9.88 -10.83 -5.39
C ILE A 43 10.53 -10.14 -6.59
N GLN A 44 9.72 -9.42 -7.37
CA GLN A 44 10.14 -8.67 -8.54
C GLN A 44 10.58 -7.26 -8.15
N LYS A 45 11.47 -6.65 -8.97
CA LYS A 45 12.02 -5.31 -8.73
C LYS A 45 11.27 -4.25 -9.52
N ALA A 46 10.82 -3.21 -8.85
CA ALA A 46 10.30 -2.03 -9.51
C ALA A 46 10.91 -0.74 -8.94
N ILE A 47 10.66 0.37 -9.60
CA ILE A 47 11.03 1.71 -9.16
C ILE A 47 9.82 2.63 -9.22
N MET A 48 9.69 3.54 -8.25
CA MET A 48 8.65 4.56 -8.27
C MET A 48 8.97 5.63 -9.31
N TRP A 49 8.03 5.89 -10.21
CA TRP A 49 8.19 6.87 -11.30
C TRP A 49 8.58 8.26 -10.82
N ALA A 50 8.00 8.71 -9.70
CA ALA A 50 8.25 10.04 -9.17
C ALA A 50 9.71 10.27 -8.71
N THR A 51 10.47 9.20 -8.42
CA THR A 51 11.89 9.29 -8.04
C THR A 51 12.85 9.19 -9.22
N VAL A 52 12.31 8.99 -10.44
CA VAL A 52 13.12 8.92 -11.67
C VAL A 52 13.31 10.30 -12.27
N GLY A 53 14.42 10.94 -11.91
CA GLY A 53 14.81 12.26 -12.44
C GLY A 53 15.43 12.22 -13.83
N PHE A 54 15.69 11.03 -14.40
CA PHE A 54 16.21 10.86 -15.76
C PHE A 54 15.43 11.68 -16.77
N LYS A 55 16.15 12.44 -17.60
CA LYS A 55 15.52 13.37 -18.56
C LYS A 55 15.13 12.65 -19.84
N GLY A 56 13.96 12.99 -20.38
CA GLY A 56 13.44 12.42 -21.61
C GLY A 56 11.92 12.23 -21.58
N SER A 57 11.39 11.67 -22.65
CA SER A 57 9.99 11.25 -22.76
C SER A 57 9.66 10.08 -21.83
N VAL A 58 8.38 9.72 -21.73
CA VAL A 58 7.96 8.52 -21.01
C VAL A 58 8.68 7.28 -21.56
N ALA A 59 8.78 7.18 -22.86
CA ALA A 59 9.47 6.07 -23.52
C ALA A 59 10.97 6.02 -23.19
N ASP A 60 11.66 7.16 -23.17
CA ASP A 60 13.09 7.21 -22.83
C ASP A 60 13.34 6.78 -21.39
N LYS A 61 12.50 7.26 -20.46
CA LYS A 61 12.58 6.86 -19.05
C LYS A 61 12.32 5.36 -18.88
N MET A 62 11.30 4.82 -19.52
CA MET A 62 11.00 3.37 -19.43
C MET A 62 12.12 2.52 -20.04
N LYS A 63 12.74 2.94 -21.13
CA LYS A 63 13.94 2.29 -21.70
C LYS A 63 15.11 2.31 -20.73
N ALA A 64 15.36 3.44 -20.05
CA ALA A 64 16.41 3.55 -19.05
C ALA A 64 16.13 2.67 -17.81
N ILE A 65 14.90 2.65 -17.31
CA ILE A 65 14.47 1.79 -16.19
C ILE A 65 14.66 0.30 -16.56
N ARG A 66 14.19 -0.10 -17.74
CA ARG A 66 14.35 -1.49 -18.21
C ARG A 66 15.81 -1.85 -18.39
N GLY A 67 16.60 -0.97 -19.02
CA GLY A 67 18.04 -1.15 -19.24
C GLY A 67 18.83 -1.28 -17.93
N ALA A 68 18.40 -0.64 -16.86
CA ALA A 68 18.99 -0.77 -15.53
C ALA A 68 18.66 -2.11 -14.84
N GLY A 69 17.74 -2.91 -15.38
CA GLY A 69 17.40 -4.23 -14.86
C GLY A 69 16.24 -4.25 -13.87
N PHE A 70 15.35 -3.26 -13.91
CA PHE A 70 14.05 -3.35 -13.24
C PHE A 70 13.07 -4.19 -14.06
N ASP A 71 12.18 -4.89 -13.36
CA ASP A 71 11.10 -5.70 -13.94
C ASP A 71 9.82 -4.87 -14.15
N GLY A 72 9.66 -3.78 -13.37
CA GLY A 72 8.48 -2.93 -13.42
C GLY A 72 8.74 -1.50 -12.96
N VAL A 73 7.67 -0.70 -13.07
CA VAL A 73 7.64 0.70 -12.63
C VAL A 73 6.30 1.01 -11.96
N GLU A 74 6.33 1.64 -10.79
CA GLU A 74 5.12 2.19 -10.17
C GLU A 74 4.82 3.55 -10.79
N MET A 75 3.73 3.64 -11.53
CA MET A 75 3.36 4.84 -12.26
C MET A 75 2.64 5.86 -11.39
N MET A 76 2.56 7.10 -11.88
CA MET A 76 1.66 8.10 -11.32
C MET A 76 0.29 8.01 -11.99
N SER A 77 -0.78 8.34 -11.24
CA SER A 77 -2.10 8.54 -11.84
C SER A 77 -2.14 9.79 -12.71
N HIS A 78 -3.23 9.94 -13.49
CA HIS A 78 -3.49 11.12 -14.35
C HIS A 78 -2.49 11.33 -15.50
N MET A 79 -1.70 10.33 -15.85
CA MET A 79 -0.83 10.36 -17.03
C MET A 79 -1.60 9.93 -18.29
N ASN A 80 -1.07 10.23 -19.46
CA ASN A 80 -1.66 9.80 -20.72
C ASN A 80 -1.56 8.26 -20.86
N HIS A 81 -2.69 7.57 -20.89
CA HIS A 81 -2.73 6.10 -20.92
C HIS A 81 -2.08 5.52 -22.18
N GLU A 82 -2.35 6.10 -23.35
CA GLU A 82 -1.78 5.62 -24.62
C GLU A 82 -0.26 5.70 -24.62
N GLU A 83 0.29 6.84 -24.17
CA GLU A 83 1.74 7.05 -24.08
C GLU A 83 2.38 6.06 -23.10
N VAL A 84 1.77 5.89 -21.90
CA VAL A 84 2.29 4.99 -20.87
C VAL A 84 2.26 3.54 -21.35
N LEU A 85 1.13 3.08 -21.89
CA LEU A 85 0.97 1.70 -22.35
C LEU A 85 1.90 1.37 -23.50
N LYS A 86 2.01 2.27 -24.48
CA LYS A 86 2.92 2.11 -25.60
C LYS A 86 4.37 1.98 -25.12
N ALA A 87 4.82 2.91 -24.26
CA ALA A 87 6.19 2.89 -23.74
C ALA A 87 6.49 1.64 -22.90
N ARG A 88 5.53 1.21 -22.06
CA ARG A 88 5.63 -0.02 -21.27
C ARG A 88 5.78 -1.25 -22.16
N ASP A 89 4.92 -1.39 -23.16
CA ASP A 89 4.86 -2.57 -24.02
C ASP A 89 6.10 -2.67 -24.92
N GLU A 90 6.64 -1.53 -25.39
CA GLU A 90 7.88 -1.50 -26.18
C GLU A 90 9.08 -2.07 -25.44
N VAL A 91 9.14 -1.98 -24.12
CA VAL A 91 10.28 -2.44 -23.32
C VAL A 91 9.98 -3.66 -22.45
N GLY A 92 8.72 -4.09 -22.37
CA GLY A 92 8.30 -5.24 -21.56
C GLY A 92 8.43 -5.00 -20.06
N LEU A 93 8.13 -3.78 -19.57
CA LEU A 93 7.99 -3.51 -18.14
C LEU A 93 6.58 -3.89 -17.66
N GLU A 94 6.46 -4.23 -16.37
CA GLU A 94 5.17 -4.37 -15.71
C GLU A 94 4.86 -3.12 -14.88
N ILE A 95 3.56 -2.85 -14.64
CA ILE A 95 3.12 -1.77 -13.74
C ILE A 95 2.40 -2.41 -12.56
N PRO A 96 3.08 -2.62 -11.42
CA PRO A 96 2.50 -3.34 -10.28
C PRO A 96 1.55 -2.50 -9.44
N SER A 97 1.70 -1.18 -9.48
CA SER A 97 0.98 -0.22 -8.65
C SER A 97 0.95 1.15 -9.31
N VAL A 98 -0.04 1.97 -8.91
CA VAL A 98 -0.17 3.37 -9.36
C VAL A 98 -0.27 4.28 -8.14
N CYS A 99 0.63 5.25 -8.03
CA CYS A 99 0.60 6.24 -6.98
C CYS A 99 -0.43 7.34 -7.27
N GLY A 100 -1.26 7.68 -6.29
CA GLY A 100 -2.26 8.74 -6.41
C GLY A 100 -1.60 10.12 -6.49
N GLU A 101 -1.83 10.86 -7.56
CA GLU A 101 -1.25 12.20 -7.76
C GLU A 101 -1.86 13.25 -6.81
N LYS A 102 -3.15 13.12 -6.48
CA LYS A 102 -3.90 14.17 -5.75
C LYS A 102 -3.93 14.02 -4.24
N HIS A 103 -3.51 12.90 -3.68
CA HIS A 103 -3.74 12.56 -2.28
C HIS A 103 -3.09 13.55 -1.27
N TRP A 104 -2.00 14.24 -1.65
CA TRP A 104 -1.39 15.28 -0.82
C TRP A 104 -2.09 16.63 -0.94
N ALA A 105 -2.45 17.04 -2.16
CA ALA A 105 -3.09 18.33 -2.43
C ALA A 105 -4.58 18.34 -2.05
N LYS A 106 -5.23 17.19 -2.10
CA LYS A 106 -6.67 16.98 -1.83
C LYS A 106 -6.86 15.83 -0.85
N PRO A 107 -6.40 15.98 0.41
CA PRO A 107 -6.43 14.89 1.37
C PRO A 107 -7.87 14.52 1.77
N LEU A 108 -8.13 13.22 1.92
CA LEU A 108 -9.43 12.69 2.36
C LEU A 108 -9.77 13.10 3.81
N SER A 109 -8.81 13.66 4.55
CA SER A 109 -8.98 14.17 5.91
C SER A 109 -9.38 15.65 5.99
N SER A 110 -9.43 16.36 4.86
CA SER A 110 -9.71 17.79 4.84
C SER A 110 -11.01 18.16 5.60
N PRO A 111 -11.05 19.27 6.36
CA PRO A 111 -12.29 19.78 6.92
C PRO A 111 -13.27 20.28 5.85
N ASP A 112 -12.76 20.73 4.71
CA ASP A 112 -13.58 21.17 3.56
C ASP A 112 -14.09 19.94 2.77
N GLU A 113 -15.42 19.84 2.66
CA GLU A 113 -16.08 18.75 1.93
C GLU A 113 -15.79 18.76 0.44
N ASN A 114 -15.60 19.92 -0.17
CA ASN A 114 -15.27 20.03 -1.59
C ASN A 114 -13.87 19.45 -1.85
N VAL A 115 -12.92 19.74 -0.95
CA VAL A 115 -11.57 19.19 -1.03
C VAL A 115 -11.60 17.67 -0.86
N ARG A 116 -12.42 17.14 0.08
CA ARG A 116 -12.59 15.68 0.23
C ARG A 116 -13.24 15.06 -1.01
N ALA A 117 -14.23 15.72 -1.59
CA ALA A 117 -14.88 15.23 -2.83
C ALA A 117 -13.90 15.19 -4.01
N GLU A 118 -13.04 16.21 -4.17
CA GLU A 118 -11.97 16.20 -5.17
C GLU A 118 -10.93 15.10 -4.88
N GLY A 119 -10.59 14.88 -3.60
CA GLY A 119 -9.71 13.79 -3.18
C GLY A 119 -10.28 12.41 -3.49
N LEU A 120 -11.57 12.20 -3.21
CA LEU A 120 -12.28 10.98 -3.57
C LEU A 120 -12.34 10.77 -5.09
N ALA A 121 -12.63 11.81 -5.86
CA ALA A 121 -12.59 11.74 -7.32
C ALA A 121 -11.19 11.39 -7.83
N GLY A 122 -10.14 11.95 -7.22
CA GLY A 122 -8.74 11.60 -7.51
C GLY A 122 -8.42 10.14 -7.18
N LEU A 123 -8.87 9.63 -6.03
CA LEU A 123 -8.73 8.22 -5.65
C LEU A 123 -9.43 7.29 -6.66
N GLN A 124 -10.65 7.62 -7.04
CA GLN A 124 -11.41 6.85 -8.02
C GLN A 124 -10.76 6.89 -9.42
N GLN A 125 -10.18 8.04 -9.81
CA GLN A 125 -9.41 8.13 -11.05
C GLN A 125 -8.16 7.26 -10.99
N THR A 126 -7.42 7.27 -9.88
CA THR A 126 -6.24 6.42 -9.68
C THR A 126 -6.59 4.93 -9.83
N LEU A 127 -7.75 4.49 -9.34
CA LEU A 127 -8.24 3.11 -9.52
C LEU A 127 -8.48 2.80 -11.01
N ARG A 128 -9.08 3.74 -11.76
CA ARG A 128 -9.30 3.56 -13.21
C ARG A 128 -7.98 3.54 -13.99
N ASP A 129 -7.04 4.40 -13.63
CA ASP A 129 -5.71 4.43 -14.23
C ASP A 129 -4.97 3.12 -13.98
N ALA A 130 -5.02 2.61 -12.74
CA ALA A 130 -4.44 1.31 -12.40
C ALA A 130 -5.04 0.17 -13.23
N LYS A 131 -6.37 0.16 -13.38
CA LYS A 131 -7.04 -0.82 -14.26
C LYS A 131 -6.57 -0.71 -15.70
N ALA A 132 -6.47 0.51 -16.23
CA ALA A 132 -5.99 0.75 -17.60
C ALA A 132 -4.57 0.27 -17.80
N TYR A 133 -3.68 0.48 -16.82
CA TYR A 133 -2.29 0.05 -16.87
C TYR A 133 -2.09 -1.45 -16.58
N GLY A 134 -3.12 -2.16 -16.13
CA GLY A 134 -3.02 -3.56 -15.71
C GLY A 134 -2.43 -3.75 -14.31
N ALA A 135 -2.39 -2.68 -13.49
CA ALA A 135 -1.90 -2.74 -12.13
C ALA A 135 -2.93 -3.35 -11.17
N GLY A 136 -2.46 -4.16 -10.23
CA GLY A 136 -3.33 -4.82 -9.23
C GLY A 136 -3.60 -3.98 -7.98
N SER A 137 -2.93 -2.85 -7.80
CA SER A 137 -3.12 -1.98 -6.64
C SER A 137 -2.81 -0.52 -6.94
N ILE A 138 -3.29 0.35 -6.05
CA ILE A 138 -2.89 1.75 -6.01
C ILE A 138 -2.23 2.06 -4.67
N LEU A 139 -1.40 3.12 -4.63
CA LEU A 139 -0.87 3.72 -3.41
C LEU A 139 -1.71 4.94 -3.04
N LEU A 140 -2.17 4.97 -1.79
CA LEU A 140 -2.96 6.06 -1.21
C LEU A 140 -2.33 6.56 0.09
N VAL A 141 -2.06 7.86 0.17
CA VAL A 141 -1.89 8.56 1.46
C VAL A 141 -3.28 9.00 1.93
N PRO A 142 -3.82 8.45 3.05
CA PRO A 142 -5.22 8.62 3.40
C PRO A 142 -5.57 10.01 3.92
N GLY A 143 -4.58 10.74 4.45
CA GLY A 143 -4.80 12.06 5.03
C GLY A 143 -3.58 12.57 5.77
N THR A 144 -3.71 13.73 6.40
CA THR A 144 -2.65 14.40 7.16
C THR A 144 -3.23 14.96 8.45
N VAL A 145 -2.51 14.77 9.55
CA VAL A 145 -2.81 15.39 10.86
C VAL A 145 -2.03 16.69 10.99
N GLY A 146 -2.69 17.73 11.46
CA GLY A 146 -2.16 19.08 11.55
C GLY A 146 -2.97 20.07 10.71
N ASN A 147 -2.59 21.35 10.70
CA ASN A 147 -3.31 22.41 9.98
C ASN A 147 -4.82 22.43 10.27
N GLY A 148 -5.18 22.24 11.55
CA GLY A 148 -6.58 22.25 11.99
C GLY A 148 -7.31 20.91 11.81
N VAL A 149 -6.62 19.83 11.50
CA VAL A 149 -7.15 18.46 11.45
C VAL A 149 -6.57 17.65 12.61
N SER A 150 -7.42 17.20 13.53
CA SER A 150 -7.03 16.30 14.61
C SER A 150 -6.79 14.86 14.10
N TYR A 151 -6.19 14.01 14.95
CA TYR A 151 -6.00 12.59 14.64
C TYR A 151 -7.32 11.87 14.41
N GLU A 152 -8.31 12.11 15.27
CA GLU A 152 -9.64 11.50 15.22
C GLU A 152 -10.44 11.97 13.99
N GLU A 153 -10.32 13.23 13.62
CA GLU A 153 -10.94 13.75 12.40
C GLU A 153 -10.29 13.17 11.13
N CYS A 154 -8.95 13.08 11.12
CA CYS A 154 -8.23 12.43 10.03
C CYS A 154 -8.67 10.99 9.89
N TRP A 155 -8.74 10.23 11.00
CA TRP A 155 -9.19 8.85 11.05
C TRP A 155 -10.60 8.67 10.49
N THR A 156 -11.57 9.39 11.06
CA THR A 156 -12.99 9.23 10.71
C THR A 156 -13.29 9.67 9.28
N ARG A 157 -12.77 10.84 8.87
CA ARG A 157 -13.00 11.38 7.53
C ARG A 157 -12.38 10.50 6.46
N SER A 158 -11.12 10.09 6.63
CA SER A 158 -10.44 9.27 5.62
C SER A 158 -11.08 7.90 5.46
N ILE A 159 -11.49 7.22 6.53
CA ILE A 159 -12.25 5.96 6.46
C ILE A 159 -13.55 6.17 5.69
N THR A 160 -14.28 7.25 5.99
CA THR A 160 -15.55 7.55 5.32
C THR A 160 -15.38 7.69 3.82
N GLU A 161 -14.35 8.42 3.38
CA GLU A 161 -14.10 8.62 1.95
C GLU A 161 -13.54 7.36 1.27
N ILE A 162 -12.64 6.61 1.93
CA ILE A 162 -12.12 5.34 1.40
C ILE A 162 -13.27 4.35 1.17
N ARG A 163 -14.19 4.23 2.12
CA ARG A 163 -15.36 3.33 1.98
C ARG A 163 -16.21 3.63 0.74
N LYS A 164 -16.32 4.90 0.33
CA LYS A 164 -17.04 5.28 -0.91
C LYS A 164 -16.33 4.81 -2.18
N ALA A 165 -15.02 4.57 -2.12
CA ALA A 165 -14.25 4.08 -3.27
C ALA A 165 -14.19 2.54 -3.37
N ILE A 166 -14.51 1.81 -2.29
CA ILE A 166 -14.43 0.34 -2.25
C ILE A 166 -15.26 -0.34 -3.36
N PRO A 167 -16.52 0.05 -3.63
CA PRO A 167 -17.28 -0.59 -4.70
C PRO A 167 -16.59 -0.50 -6.08
N LEU A 168 -15.95 0.62 -6.38
CA LEU A 168 -15.17 0.78 -7.61
C LEU A 168 -13.89 -0.07 -7.59
N ALA A 169 -13.20 -0.16 -6.45
CA ALA A 169 -12.02 -1.01 -6.29
C ALA A 169 -12.36 -2.48 -6.56
N GLU A 170 -13.49 -2.96 -6.02
CA GLU A 170 -14.01 -4.30 -6.25
C GLU A 170 -14.39 -4.54 -7.72
N GLU A 171 -15.15 -3.63 -8.33
CA GLU A 171 -15.55 -3.70 -9.73
C GLU A 171 -14.35 -3.82 -10.67
N LEU A 172 -13.31 -3.03 -10.41
CA LEU A 172 -12.10 -2.99 -11.23
C LEU A 172 -11.12 -4.13 -10.93
N GLY A 173 -11.27 -4.80 -9.78
CA GLY A 173 -10.31 -5.79 -9.29
C GLY A 173 -8.96 -5.16 -8.88
N VAL A 174 -8.97 -3.92 -8.36
CA VAL A 174 -7.78 -3.15 -7.99
C VAL A 174 -7.81 -2.82 -6.50
N LYS A 175 -6.76 -3.17 -5.76
CA LYS A 175 -6.69 -2.90 -4.31
C LYS A 175 -6.29 -1.46 -4.01
N ILE A 176 -6.90 -0.87 -3.00
CA ILE A 176 -6.47 0.38 -2.38
C ILE A 176 -5.41 0.02 -1.33
N SER A 177 -4.18 0.50 -1.49
CA SER A 177 -3.09 0.21 -0.56
C SER A 177 -2.64 1.50 0.13
N ILE A 178 -2.82 1.53 1.45
CA ILE A 178 -2.52 2.70 2.29
C ILE A 178 -1.03 2.70 2.61
N GLU A 179 -0.38 3.84 2.45
CA GLU A 179 1.04 3.97 2.75
C GLU A 179 1.28 4.64 4.12
N ASN A 180 2.25 4.11 4.86
CA ASN A 180 2.82 4.75 6.03
C ASN A 180 3.83 5.82 5.61
N VAL A 181 3.47 7.07 5.83
CA VAL A 181 4.27 8.25 5.47
C VAL A 181 4.44 9.21 6.66
N TRP A 182 5.23 10.26 6.49
CA TRP A 182 5.43 11.27 7.53
C TRP A 182 4.34 12.36 7.51
N ASN A 183 3.13 11.99 7.82
CA ASN A 183 1.92 12.83 7.86
C ASN A 183 1.32 13.00 9.26
N ASN A 184 2.06 12.61 10.31
CA ASN A 184 1.61 12.58 11.71
C ASN A 184 0.36 11.71 11.94
N PHE A 185 0.10 10.75 11.05
CA PHE A 185 -1.04 9.86 11.11
C PHE A 185 -0.57 8.41 10.97
N ILE A 186 -1.07 7.53 11.83
CA ILE A 186 -0.74 6.09 11.89
C ILE A 186 0.78 5.85 11.92
N THR A 187 1.37 6.03 13.09
CA THR A 187 2.81 5.84 13.32
C THR A 187 3.15 4.54 14.02
N LYS A 188 2.14 3.71 14.35
CA LYS A 188 2.29 2.42 15.04
C LYS A 188 1.58 1.30 14.29
N GLU A 189 2.15 0.11 14.34
CA GLU A 189 1.62 -1.08 13.65
C GLU A 189 0.24 -1.50 14.16
N ASP A 190 -0.04 -1.32 15.45
CA ASP A 190 -1.36 -1.62 16.02
C ASP A 190 -2.44 -0.64 15.53
N GLU A 191 -2.09 0.63 15.33
CA GLU A 191 -2.98 1.63 14.75
C GLU A 191 -3.29 1.28 13.28
N ALA A 192 -2.27 0.89 12.51
CA ALA A 192 -2.43 0.46 11.13
C ALA A 192 -3.35 -0.78 11.01
N ALA A 193 -3.15 -1.76 11.88
CA ALA A 193 -4.00 -2.95 11.93
C ALA A 193 -5.46 -2.58 12.25
N ARG A 194 -5.68 -1.76 13.29
CA ARG A 194 -7.01 -1.27 13.69
C ARG A 194 -7.67 -0.45 12.58
N TYR A 195 -6.92 0.37 11.86
CA TYR A 195 -7.44 1.16 10.76
C TYR A 195 -7.99 0.29 9.63
N LEU A 196 -7.25 -0.76 9.25
CA LEU A 196 -7.72 -1.75 8.27
C LEU A 196 -8.91 -2.55 8.79
N ASP A 197 -8.90 -2.94 10.08
CA ASP A 197 -10.01 -3.68 10.72
C ASP A 197 -11.29 -2.83 10.72
N GLU A 198 -11.18 -1.53 10.98
CA GLU A 198 -12.32 -0.63 10.96
C GLU A 198 -12.83 -0.37 9.54
N ILE A 199 -11.95 -0.21 8.53
CA ILE A 199 -12.39 -0.12 7.12
C ILE A 199 -13.14 -1.39 6.72
N ASN A 200 -12.69 -2.55 7.17
CA ASN A 200 -13.31 -3.87 7.01
C ASN A 200 -13.62 -4.23 5.55
N SER A 201 -12.59 -4.23 4.70
CA SER A 201 -12.73 -4.60 3.28
C SER A 201 -11.52 -5.38 2.78
N PRO A 202 -11.72 -6.46 2.00
CA PRO A 202 -10.61 -7.19 1.37
C PRO A 202 -9.96 -6.39 0.24
N TRP A 203 -10.58 -5.31 -0.21
CA TRP A 203 -10.07 -4.41 -1.25
C TRP A 203 -9.16 -3.31 -0.72
N VAL A 204 -8.97 -3.24 0.60
CA VAL A 204 -8.09 -2.26 1.24
C VAL A 204 -6.98 -2.99 2.01
N GLY A 205 -5.74 -2.66 1.72
CA GLY A 205 -4.57 -3.22 2.37
C GLY A 205 -3.48 -2.17 2.58
N TRP A 206 -2.24 -2.62 2.72
CA TRP A 206 -1.13 -1.75 3.05
C TRP A 206 -0.06 -1.74 1.95
N HIS A 207 0.45 -0.57 1.63
CA HIS A 207 1.67 -0.35 0.86
C HIS A 207 2.75 0.03 1.87
N PHE A 208 3.59 -0.93 2.24
CA PHE A 208 4.49 -0.76 3.38
C PHE A 208 5.82 -0.15 2.96
N ASP A 209 6.10 1.08 3.41
CA ASP A 209 7.39 1.72 3.25
C ASP A 209 8.29 1.39 4.45
N CYS A 210 9.40 0.68 4.16
CA CYS A 210 10.36 0.23 5.17
C CYS A 210 11.15 1.40 5.78
N GLY A 211 11.50 2.41 4.98
CA GLY A 211 12.34 3.54 5.41
C GLY A 211 11.58 4.56 6.24
N ASN A 212 10.33 4.83 5.88
CA ASN A 212 9.49 5.80 6.60
C ASN A 212 9.28 5.43 8.07
N ILE A 213 9.33 4.13 8.41
CA ILE A 213 9.10 3.64 9.77
C ILE A 213 10.36 3.72 10.65
N ILE A 214 11.55 3.76 10.11
CA ILE A 214 12.80 3.78 10.91
C ILE A 214 12.79 4.90 11.96
N ARG A 215 12.15 6.01 11.66
CA ARG A 215 11.98 7.12 12.62
C ARG A 215 11.04 6.80 13.77
N TYR A 216 10.05 5.92 13.56
CA TYR A 216 8.92 5.70 14.48
C TYR A 216 8.94 4.33 15.15
N GLY A 217 9.71 3.37 14.63
CA GLY A 217 9.72 2.03 15.19
C GLY A 217 10.50 1.00 14.37
N ASP A 218 10.09 -0.25 14.50
CA ASP A 218 10.74 -1.39 13.85
C ASP A 218 9.93 -1.88 12.64
N PRO A 219 10.47 -1.79 11.41
CA PRO A 219 9.83 -2.33 10.21
C PRO A 219 9.43 -3.80 10.34
N ILE A 220 10.21 -4.60 11.07
CA ILE A 220 9.95 -6.04 11.24
C ILE A 220 8.67 -6.27 12.05
N ALA A 221 8.42 -5.46 13.09
CA ALA A 221 7.19 -5.53 13.88
C ALA A 221 5.97 -5.20 13.00
N TRP A 222 6.06 -4.17 12.16
CA TRP A 222 5.02 -3.79 11.21
C TRP A 222 4.71 -4.89 10.21
N ILE A 223 5.74 -5.50 9.60
CA ILE A 223 5.58 -6.61 8.63
C ILE A 223 4.83 -7.77 9.28
N ARG A 224 5.26 -8.19 10.49
CA ARG A 224 4.61 -9.28 11.23
C ARG A 224 3.17 -8.96 11.59
N LYS A 225 2.88 -7.72 11.98
CA LYS A 225 1.54 -7.29 12.40
C LYS A 225 0.57 -7.18 11.25
N LEU A 226 1.00 -6.62 10.11
CA LEU A 226 0.12 -6.34 8.98
C LEU A 226 0.00 -7.49 7.98
N SER A 227 0.93 -8.45 7.99
CA SER A 227 0.80 -9.63 7.13
C SER A 227 -0.47 -10.43 7.48
N PRO A 228 -1.26 -10.91 6.51
CA PRO A 228 -1.03 -10.92 5.05
C PRO A 228 -1.60 -9.70 4.28
N ARG A 229 -1.93 -8.60 4.97
CA ARG A 229 -2.59 -7.41 4.37
C ARG A 229 -1.66 -6.44 3.65
N ILE A 230 -0.35 -6.75 3.56
CA ILE A 230 0.60 -5.93 2.80
C ILE A 230 0.54 -6.34 1.34
N ASN A 231 0.12 -5.41 0.48
CA ASN A 231 0.00 -5.63 -0.96
C ASN A 231 1.30 -5.36 -1.72
N ARG A 232 2.08 -4.35 -1.28
CA ARG A 232 3.35 -3.92 -1.89
C ARG A 232 4.31 -3.43 -0.82
N TYR A 233 5.60 -3.45 -1.16
CA TYR A 233 6.67 -2.89 -0.32
C TYR A 233 7.38 -1.77 -1.06
N HIS A 234 7.49 -0.60 -0.40
CA HIS A 234 8.49 0.39 -0.74
C HIS A 234 9.81 0.06 -0.04
N ILE A 235 10.87 -0.01 -0.83
CA ILE A 235 12.24 -0.24 -0.38
C ILE A 235 12.95 1.11 -0.39
N LYS A 236 13.05 1.70 0.78
CA LYS A 236 13.57 3.04 1.00
C LYS A 236 14.53 3.02 2.17
N GLU A 237 15.69 3.64 2.01
CA GLU A 237 16.69 3.74 3.06
C GLU A 237 16.48 5.00 3.90
N PHE A 238 16.84 4.91 5.17
CA PHE A 238 16.88 6.05 6.06
C PHE A 238 18.08 6.00 6.98
N SER A 239 18.79 7.13 7.14
CA SER A 239 19.91 7.28 8.05
C SER A 239 19.54 8.17 9.22
N LEU A 240 19.40 7.59 10.41
CA LEU A 240 19.19 8.33 11.66
C LEU A 240 20.36 9.27 11.96
N ASP A 241 21.60 8.80 11.75
CA ASP A 241 22.81 9.59 11.97
C ASP A 241 22.85 10.83 11.06
N ARG A 242 22.53 10.68 9.78
CA ARG A 242 22.47 11.82 8.84
C ARG A 242 21.36 12.81 9.21
N ALA A 243 20.19 12.33 9.59
CA ALA A 243 19.09 13.17 10.06
C ALA A 243 19.50 13.99 11.28
N MET A 244 20.17 13.36 12.26
CA MET A 244 20.67 14.03 13.47
C MET A 244 21.78 15.04 13.16
N ARG A 245 22.80 14.66 12.38
CA ARG A 245 23.94 15.54 12.05
C ARG A 245 23.51 16.78 11.25
N THR A 246 22.51 16.65 10.40
CA THR A 246 22.03 17.78 9.57
C THR A 246 20.99 18.63 10.28
N GLY A 247 20.44 18.18 11.41
CA GLY A 247 19.30 18.83 12.07
C GLY A 247 18.02 18.84 11.24
N SER A 248 17.98 18.12 10.13
CA SER A 248 16.86 18.04 9.22
C SER A 248 16.42 16.59 9.04
N PRO A 249 15.29 16.17 9.62
CA PRO A 249 14.84 14.78 9.53
C PRO A 249 14.76 14.25 8.10
N GLY A 250 14.25 15.05 7.15
CA GLY A 250 14.12 14.64 5.75
C GLY A 250 15.46 14.30 5.07
N LYS A 251 16.57 14.90 5.56
CA LYS A 251 17.91 14.59 5.06
C LYS A 251 18.38 13.18 5.38
N GLY A 252 17.69 12.48 6.28
CA GLY A 252 17.94 11.07 6.52
C GLY A 252 17.68 10.17 5.30
N PHE A 253 16.87 10.61 4.35
CA PHE A 253 16.63 9.90 3.09
C PHE A 253 17.72 10.12 2.03
N ASP A 254 18.61 11.11 2.21
CA ASP A 254 19.70 11.42 1.26
C ASP A 254 20.89 10.43 1.45
N VAL A 255 20.62 9.15 1.45
CA VAL A 255 21.62 8.08 1.53
C VAL A 255 21.31 7.01 0.50
N PRO A 256 22.30 6.35 -0.10
CA PRO A 256 22.05 5.21 -0.97
C PRO A 256 21.44 4.02 -0.18
N LEU A 257 20.70 3.16 -0.87
CA LEU A 257 20.27 1.87 -0.31
C LEU A 257 21.48 1.10 0.24
N LEU A 258 21.33 0.41 1.36
CA LEU A 258 22.36 -0.33 2.10
C LEU A 258 23.36 0.55 2.89
N GLU A 259 23.21 1.87 2.90
CA GLU A 259 24.12 2.79 3.61
C GLU A 259 23.45 3.56 4.76
N GLY A 260 22.23 3.15 5.13
CA GLY A 260 21.46 3.76 6.21
C GLY A 260 21.34 2.88 7.44
N ALA A 261 20.18 2.97 8.10
CA ALA A 261 19.90 2.30 9.37
C ALA A 261 18.96 1.08 9.24
N ASN A 262 18.48 0.78 8.03
CA ASN A 262 17.57 -0.33 7.84
C ASN A 262 18.26 -1.68 8.07
N ASN A 263 17.68 -2.51 8.93
CA ASN A 263 18.08 -3.91 9.07
C ASN A 263 17.55 -4.75 7.90
N TRP A 264 18.13 -4.56 6.71
CA TRP A 264 17.65 -5.23 5.49
C TRP A 264 17.58 -6.74 5.60
N ARG A 265 18.57 -7.39 6.25
CA ARG A 265 18.52 -8.84 6.48
C ARG A 265 17.27 -9.23 7.27
N GLY A 266 17.02 -8.60 8.40
CA GLY A 266 15.85 -8.89 9.22
C GLY A 266 14.54 -8.56 8.52
N ILE A 267 14.49 -7.46 7.74
CA ILE A 267 13.33 -7.07 6.94
C ILE A 267 13.02 -8.14 5.88
N ILE A 268 14.00 -8.57 5.09
CA ILE A 268 13.80 -9.59 4.05
C ILE A 268 13.41 -10.94 4.64
N GLN A 269 14.01 -11.33 5.76
CA GLN A 269 13.60 -12.55 6.48
C GLN A 269 12.15 -12.46 6.98
N ALA A 270 11.74 -11.29 7.50
CA ALA A 270 10.35 -11.07 7.91
C ALA A 270 9.38 -11.14 6.73
N ILE A 271 9.72 -10.52 5.60
CA ILE A 271 8.91 -10.60 4.36
C ILE A 271 8.81 -12.04 3.88
N ALA A 272 9.93 -12.77 3.81
CA ALA A 272 9.95 -14.17 3.37
C ALA A 272 9.09 -15.08 4.27
N ALA A 273 9.11 -14.85 5.59
CA ALA A 273 8.31 -15.60 6.55
C ALA A 273 6.80 -15.42 6.36
N THR A 274 6.35 -14.35 5.68
CA THR A 274 4.92 -14.14 5.36
C THR A 274 4.45 -14.93 4.13
N GLY A 275 5.38 -15.52 3.36
CA GLY A 275 5.08 -16.14 2.07
C GLY A 275 4.79 -15.12 0.95
N TYR A 276 5.17 -13.86 1.13
CA TYR A 276 4.93 -12.81 0.14
C TYR A 276 5.62 -13.10 -1.18
N HIS A 277 4.86 -13.07 -2.24
CA HIS A 277 5.30 -13.12 -3.63
C HIS A 277 4.73 -11.89 -4.33
N GLY A 278 5.59 -10.96 -4.76
CA GLY A 278 5.08 -9.73 -5.36
C GLY A 278 6.19 -8.75 -5.70
N TRP A 279 6.02 -7.50 -5.33
CA TRP A 279 6.87 -6.41 -5.77
C TRP A 279 7.56 -5.69 -4.63
N ALA A 280 8.85 -5.49 -4.78
CA ALA A 280 9.66 -4.56 -4.01
C ALA A 280 9.95 -3.35 -4.91
N ILE A 281 9.42 -2.22 -4.54
CA ILE A 281 9.46 -0.99 -5.33
C ILE A 281 10.43 -0.04 -4.66
N THR A 282 11.56 0.31 -5.29
CA THR A 282 12.44 1.31 -4.68
C THR A 282 11.86 2.72 -4.82
N GLU A 283 11.79 3.42 -3.69
CA GLU A 283 11.42 4.83 -3.61
C GLU A 283 12.61 5.65 -3.08
N GLN A 284 13.79 5.44 -3.67
CA GLN A 284 15.04 6.10 -3.27
C GLN A 284 15.50 7.09 -4.32
N GLY A 285 16.11 8.20 -3.89
CA GLY A 285 16.78 9.13 -4.80
C GLY A 285 17.98 8.50 -5.50
N GLY A 286 18.41 9.10 -6.61
CA GLY A 286 19.57 8.65 -7.39
C GLY A 286 19.22 8.17 -8.80
N GLY A 287 17.93 8.15 -9.18
CA GLY A 287 17.47 7.77 -10.52
C GLY A 287 17.57 8.87 -11.59
N ASP A 288 18.50 9.80 -11.47
CA ASP A 288 18.61 10.95 -12.38
C ASP A 288 19.42 10.64 -13.66
N THR A 289 20.23 9.60 -13.64
CA THR A 289 21.07 9.12 -14.75
C THR A 289 20.93 7.64 -14.97
N ALA A 290 21.39 7.13 -16.11
CA ALA A 290 21.40 5.70 -16.40
C ALA A 290 22.27 4.90 -15.39
N GLU A 291 23.41 5.47 -15.00
CA GLU A 291 24.31 4.88 -14.00
C GLU A 291 23.64 4.83 -12.62
N GLY A 292 22.93 5.90 -12.24
CA GLY A 292 22.18 5.96 -10.99
C GLY A 292 21.04 4.94 -10.94
N LEU A 293 20.28 4.80 -12.02
CA LEU A 293 19.25 3.78 -12.15
C LEU A 293 19.83 2.37 -12.03
N ASN A 294 20.98 2.11 -12.65
CA ASN A 294 21.68 0.84 -12.57
C ASN A 294 22.18 0.56 -11.13
N ASP A 295 22.76 1.55 -10.43
CA ASP A 295 23.17 1.40 -9.03
C ASP A 295 21.98 1.07 -8.11
N LEU A 296 20.84 1.78 -8.28
CA LEU A 296 19.61 1.48 -7.55
C LEU A 296 19.12 0.05 -7.78
N ALA A 297 19.10 -0.40 -9.03
CA ALA A 297 18.67 -1.76 -9.38
C ALA A 297 19.59 -2.83 -8.79
N LEU A 298 20.92 -2.60 -8.80
CA LEU A 298 21.91 -3.51 -8.21
C LEU A 298 21.83 -3.55 -6.69
N ARG A 299 21.61 -2.40 -6.03
CA ARG A 299 21.45 -2.33 -4.57
C ARG A 299 20.16 -3.02 -4.14
N LEU A 300 19.05 -2.81 -4.86
CA LEU A 300 17.80 -3.52 -4.61
C LEU A 300 17.97 -5.04 -4.78
N GLU A 301 18.69 -5.48 -5.82
CA GLU A 301 19.02 -6.88 -6.00
C GLU A 301 19.76 -7.46 -4.79
N LYS A 302 20.81 -6.75 -4.31
CA LYS A 302 21.57 -7.17 -3.12
C LYS A 302 20.69 -7.29 -1.89
N ILE A 303 19.72 -6.36 -1.70
CA ILE A 303 18.75 -6.43 -0.60
C ILE A 303 17.92 -7.70 -0.70
N LEU A 304 17.32 -7.98 -1.88
CA LEU A 304 16.38 -9.07 -2.06
C LEU A 304 16.98 -10.47 -1.92
N ILE A 305 18.30 -10.62 -2.06
CA ILE A 305 19.01 -11.90 -1.87
C ILE A 305 19.59 -12.10 -0.47
N LEU A 306 19.42 -11.13 0.46
CA LEU A 306 19.87 -11.28 1.85
C LEU A 306 19.10 -12.41 2.55
N LYS A 307 19.87 -13.38 3.11
CA LYS A 307 19.33 -14.53 3.83
C LYS A 307 19.51 -14.38 5.33
#